data_2817bed39e0da11795ff1175fb41dc09
#
_entry.id   2817bed39e0da11795ff1175fb41dc09
#
_cell.length_a   1.000
_cell.length_b   1.000
_cell.length_c   1.000
_cell.angle_alpha   90.00
_cell.angle_beta   90.00
_cell.angle_gamma   90.00
#
_symmetry.space_group_name_H-M   'P 1'
#
loop_
_entity.id
_entity.type
_entity.pdbx_description
1 polymer ?
#
loop_
_entity_poly.entity_id
_entity_poly.type
_entity_poly.pdbx_seq_one_letter_code
_entity_poly.pdbx_strand_id
1 'polypeptide(L)'
;MTKERMTLQVLSLAGLVACVILALWGWRTGVLTSQEQMQALVHSCGAVGIVLFILFQAVQVVVPVLPGGIGCLAGVLIFGPVWGFVYNYVGICIGSLAAFAVARNCGKPLLTMLFSEKTIAKYSRWAEERNRFARLFALAIFLPVAPDDFLCYLAGTTEMSWRQIGRAHV
;
A
#
# COMPACT_ATOMS: atom_id res chain seq x y z
N MET A 1 2.03 25.03 10.09
CA MET A 1 2.39 23.68 9.60
C MET A 1 3.36 23.10 10.61
N THR A 2 3.04 21.95 11.23
CA THR A 2 3.93 21.31 12.21
C THR A 2 5.15 20.74 11.48
N LYS A 3 6.33 20.79 12.12
CA LYS A 3 7.61 20.24 11.59
C LYS A 3 7.45 18.82 11.04
N GLU A 4 6.63 18.01 11.67
CA GLU A 4 6.32 16.62 11.28
C GLU A 4 5.59 16.50 9.94
N ARG A 5 4.62 17.38 9.65
CA ARG A 5 3.94 17.40 8.34
C ARG A 5 4.91 17.77 7.21
N MET A 6 5.82 18.70 7.48
CA MET A 6 6.83 19.12 6.52
C MET A 6 7.83 17.98 6.23
N THR A 7 8.25 17.25 7.27
CA THR A 7 9.15 16.08 7.10
C THR A 7 8.50 14.98 6.27
N LEU A 8 7.21 14.68 6.50
CA LEU A 8 6.47 13.69 5.70
C LEU A 8 6.29 14.13 4.26
N GLN A 9 5.96 15.40 4.02
CA GLN A 9 5.84 15.92 2.66
C GLN A 9 7.17 15.86 1.92
N VAL A 10 8.28 16.18 2.58
CA VAL A 10 9.63 16.06 1.99
C VAL A 10 9.97 14.60 1.72
N LEU A 11 9.65 13.68 2.64
CA LEU A 11 9.88 12.25 2.44
C LEU A 11 9.05 11.69 1.29
N SER A 12 7.79 12.11 1.19
CA SER A 12 6.88 11.74 0.09
C SER A 12 7.38 12.28 -1.25
N LEU A 13 7.82 13.53 -1.28
CA LEU A 13 8.36 14.14 -2.49
C LEU A 13 9.67 13.47 -2.90
N ALA A 14 10.57 13.18 -1.95
CA ALA A 14 11.81 12.45 -2.20
C ALA A 14 11.55 11.03 -2.74
N GLY A 15 10.56 10.32 -2.18
CA GLY A 15 10.10 9.02 -2.68
C GLY A 15 9.56 9.10 -4.11
N LEU A 16 8.73 10.10 -4.40
CA LEU A 16 8.20 10.33 -5.75
C LEU A 16 9.33 10.63 -6.76
N VAL A 17 10.26 11.50 -6.39
CA VAL A 17 11.41 11.84 -7.21
C VAL A 17 12.29 10.61 -7.47
N ALA A 18 12.56 9.80 -6.45
CA ALA A 18 13.30 8.55 -6.60
C ALA A 18 12.60 7.58 -7.57
N CYS A 19 11.27 7.45 -7.48
CA CYS A 19 10.48 6.63 -8.40
C CYS A 19 10.54 7.14 -9.85
N VAL A 20 10.47 8.46 -10.04
CA VAL A 20 10.60 9.07 -11.38
C VAL A 20 12.00 8.82 -11.95
N ILE A 21 13.04 8.97 -11.13
CA ILE A 21 14.43 8.69 -11.53
C ILE A 21 14.59 7.22 -11.92
N LEU A 22 14.07 6.30 -11.13
CA LEU A 22 14.12 4.85 -11.42
C LEU A 22 13.32 4.51 -12.69
N ALA A 23 12.15 5.12 -12.89
CA ALA A 23 11.36 4.94 -14.10
C ALA A 23 12.08 5.46 -15.35
N LEU A 24 12.69 6.66 -15.28
CA LEU A 24 13.48 7.21 -16.37
C LEU A 24 14.74 6.39 -16.66
N TRP A 25 15.41 5.90 -15.62
CA TRP A 25 16.56 5.02 -15.75
C TRP A 25 16.17 3.68 -16.39
N GLY A 26 15.10 3.05 -15.92
CA GLY A 26 14.59 1.81 -16.49
C GLY A 26 14.10 1.97 -17.93
N TRP A 27 13.54 3.14 -18.29
CA TRP A 27 13.20 3.45 -19.67
C TRP A 27 14.46 3.60 -20.55
N ARG A 28 15.45 4.37 -20.09
CA ARG A 28 16.71 4.58 -20.84
C ARG A 28 17.53 3.31 -21.02
N THR A 29 17.51 2.42 -20.04
CA THR A 29 18.23 1.13 -20.11
C THR A 29 17.46 0.06 -20.89
N GLY A 30 16.21 0.34 -21.31
CA GLY A 30 15.36 -0.60 -22.01
C GLY A 30 14.70 -1.66 -21.09
N VAL A 31 15.03 -1.67 -19.81
CA VAL A 31 14.49 -2.64 -18.84
C VAL A 31 12.96 -2.54 -18.72
N LEU A 32 12.40 -1.35 -18.80
CA LEU A 32 10.94 -1.13 -18.75
C LEU A 32 10.26 -1.31 -20.11
N THR A 33 11.01 -1.33 -21.21
CA THR A 33 10.46 -1.42 -22.56
C THR A 33 10.54 -2.83 -23.15
N SER A 34 11.35 -3.72 -22.55
CA SER A 34 11.50 -5.11 -22.96
C SER A 34 11.10 -6.04 -21.82
N GLN A 35 10.04 -6.80 -22.04
CA GLN A 35 9.58 -7.82 -21.08
C GLN A 35 10.68 -8.88 -20.83
N GLU A 36 11.46 -9.20 -21.86
CA GLU A 36 12.56 -10.17 -21.76
C GLU A 36 13.69 -9.66 -20.86
N GLN A 37 14.08 -8.39 -20.99
CA GLN A 37 15.12 -7.79 -20.14
C GLN A 37 14.68 -7.68 -18.69
N MET A 38 13.40 -7.36 -18.47
CA MET A 38 12.81 -7.27 -17.14
C MET A 38 12.76 -8.64 -16.47
N GLN A 39 12.35 -9.68 -17.20
CA GLN A 39 12.38 -11.06 -16.71
C GLN A 39 13.81 -11.54 -16.46
N ALA A 40 14.76 -11.23 -17.34
CA ALA A 40 16.17 -11.56 -17.15
C ALA A 40 16.76 -10.92 -15.89
N LEU A 41 16.42 -9.66 -15.61
CA LEU A 41 16.83 -8.99 -14.39
C LEU A 41 16.29 -9.68 -13.13
N VAL A 42 15.01 -10.05 -13.14
CA VAL A 42 14.37 -10.77 -12.02
C VAL A 42 14.98 -12.16 -11.86
N HIS A 43 15.22 -12.87 -12.94
CA HIS A 43 15.91 -14.16 -12.90
C HIS A 43 17.33 -14.05 -12.34
N SER A 44 18.06 -12.97 -12.65
CA SER A 44 19.39 -12.73 -12.08
C SER A 44 19.36 -12.43 -10.57
N CYS A 45 18.30 -11.78 -10.09
CA CYS A 45 18.09 -11.51 -8.67
C CYS A 45 17.50 -12.71 -7.90
N GLY A 46 16.93 -13.68 -8.58
CA GLY A 46 16.35 -14.89 -7.99
C GLY A 46 15.34 -14.59 -6.86
N ALA A 47 15.41 -15.39 -5.80
CA ALA A 47 14.51 -15.22 -4.64
C ALA A 47 14.64 -13.85 -3.94
N VAL A 48 15.80 -13.22 -4.01
CA VAL A 48 16.04 -11.91 -3.39
C VAL A 48 15.16 -10.83 -4.07
N GLY A 49 15.03 -10.87 -5.39
CA GLY A 49 14.18 -9.95 -6.14
C GLY A 49 12.70 -10.05 -5.74
N ILE A 50 12.21 -11.27 -5.50
CA ILE A 50 10.84 -11.52 -5.04
C ILE A 50 10.63 -10.94 -3.65
N VAL A 51 11.54 -11.20 -2.71
CA VAL A 51 11.45 -10.68 -1.34
C VAL A 51 11.49 -9.15 -1.32
N LEU A 52 12.38 -8.54 -2.09
CA LEU A 52 12.47 -7.08 -2.19
C LEU A 52 11.19 -6.48 -2.77
N PHE A 53 10.59 -7.13 -3.77
CA PHE A 53 9.32 -6.68 -4.35
C PHE A 53 8.17 -6.76 -3.33
N ILE A 54 8.05 -7.87 -2.60
CA ILE A 54 7.02 -8.04 -1.55
C ILE A 54 7.22 -6.97 -0.45
N LEU A 55 8.46 -6.73 -0.02
CA LEU A 55 8.77 -5.68 0.96
C LEU A 55 8.42 -4.28 0.42
N PHE A 56 8.73 -4.00 -0.85
CA PHE A 56 8.35 -2.75 -1.51
C PHE A 56 6.84 -2.55 -1.49
N GLN A 57 6.07 -3.57 -1.85
CA GLN A 57 4.61 -3.53 -1.81
C GLN A 57 4.08 -3.29 -0.38
N ALA A 58 4.65 -3.96 0.62
CA ALA A 58 4.27 -3.77 2.01
C ALA A 58 4.58 -2.34 2.50
N VAL A 59 5.76 -1.82 2.20
CA VAL A 59 6.16 -0.45 2.56
C VAL A 59 5.27 0.59 1.86
N GLN A 60 4.90 0.37 0.60
CA GLN A 60 4.03 1.26 -0.16
C GLN A 60 2.65 1.41 0.48
N VAL A 61 2.08 0.33 1.02
CA VAL A 61 0.80 0.35 1.77
C VAL A 61 0.93 1.11 3.09
N VAL A 62 2.06 0.92 3.81
CA VAL A 62 2.32 1.62 5.08
C VAL A 62 2.61 3.10 4.86
N VAL A 63 3.27 3.44 3.76
CA VAL A 63 3.57 4.84 3.40
C VAL A 63 2.90 5.14 2.05
N PRO A 64 1.64 5.59 2.06
CA PRO A 64 0.84 5.77 0.84
C PRO A 64 1.31 6.99 0.04
N VAL A 65 2.52 6.88 -0.54
CA VAL A 65 3.16 7.92 -1.36
C VAL A 65 2.83 7.72 -2.83
N LEU A 66 2.73 6.46 -3.26
CA LEU A 66 2.47 6.07 -4.63
C LEU A 66 1.07 5.49 -4.79
N PRO A 67 0.40 5.71 -5.90
CA PRO A 67 -0.83 5.01 -6.22
C PRO A 67 -0.56 3.49 -6.28
N GLY A 68 -1.22 2.70 -5.43
CA GLY A 68 -1.03 1.24 -5.33
C GLY A 68 -1.15 0.49 -6.66
N GLY A 69 -1.98 0.99 -7.58
CA GLY A 69 -2.15 0.42 -8.91
C GLY A 69 -0.86 0.36 -9.76
N ILE A 70 0.05 1.32 -9.58
CA ILE A 70 1.34 1.32 -10.30
C ILE A 70 2.22 0.15 -9.84
N GLY A 71 2.30 -0.08 -8.53
CA GLY A 71 3.05 -1.20 -7.96
C GLY A 71 2.47 -2.55 -8.39
N CYS A 72 1.14 -2.69 -8.40
CA CYS A 72 0.45 -3.90 -8.85
C CYS A 72 0.73 -4.18 -10.33
N LEU A 73 0.66 -3.16 -11.19
CA LEU A 73 0.97 -3.31 -12.61
C LEU A 73 2.43 -3.72 -12.82
N ALA A 74 3.37 -3.08 -12.12
CA ALA A 74 4.78 -3.44 -12.17
C ALA A 74 5.00 -4.92 -11.80
N GLY A 75 4.35 -5.42 -10.75
CA GLY A 75 4.41 -6.83 -10.36
C GLY A 75 3.97 -7.78 -11.46
N VAL A 76 2.85 -7.47 -12.13
CA VAL A 76 2.33 -8.28 -13.23
C VAL A 76 3.28 -8.25 -14.44
N LEU A 77 3.85 -7.10 -14.77
CA LEU A 77 4.80 -6.96 -15.88
C LEU A 77 6.12 -7.69 -15.60
N ILE A 78 6.61 -7.65 -14.37
CA ILE A 78 7.89 -8.26 -13.95
C ILE A 78 7.76 -9.78 -13.81
N PHE A 79 6.79 -10.26 -13.06
CA PHE A 79 6.66 -11.67 -12.66
C PHE A 79 5.61 -12.44 -13.46
N GLY A 80 4.92 -11.77 -14.41
CA GLY A 80 3.78 -12.32 -15.13
C GLY A 80 2.47 -12.25 -14.34
N PRO A 81 1.33 -12.60 -14.99
CA PRO A 81 0.01 -12.35 -14.39
C PRO A 81 -0.25 -13.17 -13.13
N VAL A 82 0.16 -14.43 -13.08
CA VAL A 82 -0.12 -15.31 -11.95
C VAL A 82 0.80 -15.00 -10.76
N TRP A 83 2.10 -15.02 -10.96
CA TRP A 83 3.06 -14.79 -9.88
C TRP A 83 3.10 -13.33 -9.46
N GLY A 84 2.93 -12.38 -10.38
CA GLY A 84 2.78 -10.97 -10.07
C GLY A 84 1.57 -10.72 -9.19
N PHE A 85 0.42 -11.37 -9.46
CA PHE A 85 -0.74 -11.32 -8.59
C PHE A 85 -0.45 -11.86 -7.19
N VAL A 86 0.17 -13.04 -7.09
CA VAL A 86 0.48 -13.67 -5.80
C VAL A 86 1.41 -12.79 -4.97
N TYR A 87 2.49 -12.26 -5.56
CA TYR A 87 3.46 -11.43 -4.82
C TYR A 87 2.88 -10.08 -4.44
N ASN A 88 2.08 -9.45 -5.30
CA ASN A 88 1.32 -8.25 -4.97
C ASN A 88 0.40 -8.51 -3.78
N TYR A 89 -0.39 -9.58 -3.86
CA TYR A 89 -1.35 -9.94 -2.82
C TYR A 89 -0.67 -10.16 -1.46
N VAL A 90 0.41 -10.93 -1.42
CA VAL A 90 1.19 -11.17 -0.19
C VAL A 90 1.75 -9.86 0.37
N GLY A 91 2.34 -9.02 -0.49
CA GLY A 91 2.90 -7.74 -0.08
C GLY A 91 1.85 -6.78 0.46
N ILE A 92 0.70 -6.67 -0.21
CA ILE A 92 -0.44 -5.84 0.23
C ILE A 92 -0.99 -6.35 1.56
N CYS A 93 -1.20 -7.65 1.73
CA CYS A 93 -1.67 -8.21 3.01
C CYS A 93 -0.72 -7.90 4.17
N ILE A 94 0.59 -8.08 3.98
CA ILE A 94 1.59 -7.74 4.99
C ILE A 94 1.55 -6.24 5.30
N GLY A 95 1.51 -5.39 4.27
CA GLY A 95 1.44 -3.94 4.41
C GLY A 95 0.18 -3.47 5.12
N SER A 96 -0.98 -4.04 4.80
CA SER A 96 -2.26 -3.73 5.44
C SER A 96 -2.28 -4.08 6.92
N LEU A 97 -1.72 -5.24 7.28
CA LEU A 97 -1.56 -5.63 8.69
C LEU A 97 -0.59 -4.72 9.42
N ALA A 98 0.50 -4.31 8.78
CA ALA A 98 1.46 -3.37 9.36
C ALA A 98 0.84 -1.98 9.53
N ALA A 99 0.12 -1.45 8.53
CA ALA A 99 -0.60 -0.18 8.61
C ALA A 99 -1.63 -0.18 9.75
N PHE A 100 -2.40 -1.28 9.87
CA PHE A 100 -3.31 -1.48 10.99
C PHE A 100 -2.60 -1.47 12.35
N ALA A 101 -1.46 -2.18 12.47
CA ALA A 101 -0.65 -2.22 13.69
C ALA A 101 -0.15 -0.82 14.09
N VAL A 102 0.39 -0.10 13.12
CA VAL A 102 0.90 1.27 13.33
C VAL A 102 -0.24 2.20 13.77
N ALA A 103 -1.39 2.14 13.10
CA ALA A 103 -2.55 2.93 13.47
C ALA A 103 -3.11 2.56 14.86
N ARG A 104 -3.06 1.28 15.23
CA ARG A 104 -3.48 0.79 16.54
C ARG A 104 -2.63 1.38 17.66
N ASN A 105 -1.34 1.53 17.44
CA ASN A 105 -0.40 2.06 18.42
C ASN A 105 -0.35 3.60 18.45
N CYS A 106 -0.45 4.25 17.29
CA CYS A 106 -0.33 5.71 17.14
C CYS A 106 -1.67 6.45 17.25
N GLY A 107 -2.79 5.77 17.02
CA GLY A 107 -4.13 6.31 17.15
C GLY A 107 -4.51 7.37 16.10
N LYS A 108 -5.56 8.15 16.42
CA LYS A 108 -6.12 9.18 15.53
C LYS A 108 -5.13 10.27 15.05
N PRO A 109 -4.11 10.71 15.82
CA PRO A 109 -3.15 11.70 15.34
C PRO A 109 -2.43 11.28 14.06
N LEU A 110 -2.13 10.00 13.90
CA LEU A 110 -1.52 9.48 12.68
C LEU A 110 -2.42 9.61 11.45
N LEU A 111 -3.72 9.35 11.60
CA LEU A 111 -4.70 9.53 10.53
C LEU A 111 -4.74 10.97 10.02
N THR A 112 -4.78 11.95 10.94
CA THR A 112 -4.82 13.37 10.57
C THR A 112 -3.53 13.85 9.94
N MET A 113 -2.43 13.16 10.16
CA MET A 113 -1.13 13.46 9.60
C MET A 113 -0.98 12.92 8.17
N LEU A 114 -1.44 11.69 7.92
CA LEU A 114 -1.31 11.00 6.64
C LEU A 114 -2.41 11.35 5.64
N PHE A 115 -3.63 11.61 6.13
CA PHE A 115 -4.82 11.76 5.28
C PHE A 115 -5.51 13.11 5.49
N SER A 116 -6.28 13.54 4.48
CA SER A 116 -7.03 14.80 4.55
C SER A 116 -8.22 14.70 5.51
N GLU A 117 -8.57 15.80 6.16
CA GLU A 117 -9.74 15.89 7.05
C GLU A 117 -11.05 15.51 6.33
N LYS A 118 -11.16 15.84 5.04
CA LYS A 118 -12.32 15.47 4.21
C LYS A 118 -12.46 13.95 4.07
N THR A 119 -11.34 13.26 3.86
CA THR A 119 -11.32 11.80 3.77
C THR A 119 -11.68 11.17 5.11
N ILE A 120 -11.10 11.66 6.20
CA ILE A 120 -11.38 11.19 7.55
C ILE A 120 -12.86 11.38 7.88
N ALA A 121 -13.43 12.57 7.67
CA ALA A 121 -14.82 12.86 7.95
C ALA A 121 -15.80 12.02 7.13
N LYS A 122 -15.46 11.73 5.85
CA LYS A 122 -16.29 10.89 4.97
C LYS A 122 -16.45 9.47 5.50
N TYR A 123 -15.37 8.88 5.98
CA TYR A 123 -15.34 7.47 6.36
C TYR A 123 -15.45 7.21 7.87
N SER A 124 -15.27 8.23 8.73
CA SER A 124 -15.41 8.09 10.19
C SER A 124 -16.82 7.65 10.62
N ARG A 125 -17.85 8.07 9.87
CA ARG A 125 -19.23 7.61 10.09
C ARG A 125 -19.39 6.08 9.93
N TRP A 126 -18.55 5.44 9.14
CA TRP A 126 -18.58 3.98 9.00
C TRP A 126 -18.02 3.27 10.23
N ALA A 127 -17.15 3.96 10.98
CA ALA A 127 -16.48 3.42 12.16
C ALA A 127 -17.33 3.48 13.43
N GLU A 128 -18.46 4.21 13.43
CA GLU A 128 -19.33 4.40 14.61
C GLU A 128 -20.07 3.13 15.02
N GLU A 129 -20.38 2.23 14.06
CA GLU A 129 -21.06 0.96 14.35
C GLU A 129 -20.12 -0.23 14.09
N ARG A 130 -19.66 -0.88 15.15
CA ARG A 130 -18.66 -1.98 15.10
C ARG A 130 -18.99 -3.10 14.09
N ASN A 131 -20.21 -3.60 14.10
CA ASN A 131 -20.62 -4.72 13.24
C ASN A 131 -20.82 -4.28 11.78
N ARG A 132 -21.26 -3.06 11.57
CA ARG A 132 -21.46 -2.47 10.26
C ARG A 132 -20.13 -2.09 9.63
N PHE A 133 -19.20 -1.55 10.42
CA PHE A 133 -17.87 -1.20 9.96
C PHE A 133 -17.10 -2.40 9.40
N ALA A 134 -17.08 -3.53 10.10
CA ALA A 134 -16.38 -4.73 9.64
C ALA A 134 -16.91 -5.25 8.29
N ARG A 135 -18.25 -5.19 8.07
CA ARG A 135 -18.86 -5.60 6.80
C ARG A 135 -18.57 -4.59 5.67
N LEU A 136 -18.68 -3.29 5.97
CA LEU A 136 -18.37 -2.24 5.00
C LEU A 136 -16.88 -2.23 4.64
N PHE A 137 -16.01 -2.48 5.60
CA PHE A 137 -14.58 -2.64 5.40
C PHE A 137 -14.27 -3.79 4.44
N ALA A 138 -14.81 -4.99 4.70
CA ALA A 138 -14.61 -6.15 3.83
C ALA A 138 -15.16 -5.90 2.41
N LEU A 139 -16.34 -5.27 2.31
CA LEU A 139 -16.93 -4.91 1.02
C LEU A 139 -16.09 -3.86 0.27
N ALA A 140 -15.54 -2.88 0.98
CA ALA A 140 -14.75 -1.80 0.38
C ALA A 140 -13.35 -2.27 -0.06
N ILE A 141 -12.76 -3.24 0.64
CA ILE A 141 -11.52 -3.91 0.20
C ILE A 141 -11.77 -4.76 -1.04
N PHE A 142 -12.90 -5.48 -1.09
CA PHE A 142 -13.25 -6.31 -2.23
C PHE A 142 -13.63 -5.48 -3.47
N LEU A 143 -14.33 -4.38 -3.27
CA LEU A 143 -14.69 -3.44 -4.33
C LEU A 143 -13.70 -2.27 -4.30
N PRO A 144 -13.01 -1.92 -5.39
CA PRO A 144 -12.03 -0.82 -5.43
C PRO A 144 -12.72 0.56 -5.38
N VAL A 145 -13.58 0.78 -4.40
CA VAL A 145 -14.41 1.98 -4.22
C VAL A 145 -13.79 2.99 -3.26
N ALA A 146 -12.97 2.52 -2.34
CA ALA A 146 -12.34 3.35 -1.31
C ALA A 146 -10.83 3.09 -1.28
N PRO A 147 -10.02 4.08 -0.84
CA PRO A 147 -8.59 3.88 -0.66
C PRO A 147 -8.37 2.86 0.47
N ASP A 148 -7.96 1.66 0.09
CA ASP A 148 -7.73 0.51 0.97
C ASP A 148 -6.69 0.79 2.05
N ASP A 149 -5.60 1.49 1.70
CA ASP A 149 -4.58 1.94 2.64
C ASP A 149 -5.20 2.76 3.77
N PHE A 150 -6.03 3.76 3.42
CA PHE A 150 -6.73 4.58 4.41
C PHE A 150 -7.66 3.75 5.30
N LEU A 151 -8.39 2.79 4.72
CA LEU A 151 -9.30 1.94 5.46
C LEU A 151 -8.57 1.05 6.47
N CYS A 152 -7.37 0.56 6.14
CA CYS A 152 -6.53 -0.21 7.07
C CYS A 152 -6.08 0.64 8.26
N TYR A 153 -5.69 1.89 8.01
CA TYR A 153 -5.37 2.84 9.07
C TYR A 153 -6.59 3.20 9.92
N LEU A 154 -7.75 3.46 9.29
CA LEU A 154 -8.99 3.73 10.01
C LEU A 154 -9.39 2.54 10.88
N ALA A 155 -9.34 1.32 10.35
CA ALA A 155 -9.62 0.10 11.10
C ALA A 155 -8.74 -0.05 12.34
N GLY A 156 -7.45 0.31 12.25
CA GLY A 156 -6.52 0.30 13.36
C GLY A 156 -6.93 1.23 14.51
N THR A 157 -7.60 2.34 14.23
CA THR A 157 -8.10 3.29 15.26
C THR A 157 -9.46 2.91 15.84
N THR A 158 -10.09 1.85 15.36
CA THR A 158 -11.38 1.33 15.84
C THR A 158 -11.18 0.13 16.78
N GLU A 159 -12.27 -0.42 17.28
CA GLU A 159 -12.25 -1.67 18.07
C GLU A 159 -12.16 -2.94 17.19
N MET A 160 -11.86 -2.82 15.90
CA MET A 160 -11.73 -3.95 15.00
C MET A 160 -10.60 -4.87 15.45
N SER A 161 -10.86 -6.19 15.47
CA SER A 161 -9.86 -7.17 15.91
C SER A 161 -8.93 -7.59 14.77
N TRP A 162 -7.75 -8.11 15.11
CA TRP A 162 -6.80 -8.70 14.16
C TRP A 162 -7.40 -9.81 13.28
N ARG A 163 -8.32 -10.59 13.85
CA ARG A 163 -9.03 -11.64 13.10
C ARG A 163 -9.99 -11.08 12.06
N GLN A 164 -10.61 -9.94 12.36
CA GLN A 164 -11.54 -9.29 11.43
C GLN A 164 -10.82 -8.68 10.23
N ILE A 165 -9.69 -8.00 10.46
CA ILE A 165 -8.90 -7.45 9.34
C ILE A 165 -8.31 -8.56 8.49
N GLY A 166 -7.77 -9.62 9.08
CA GLY A 166 -7.26 -10.77 8.34
C GLY A 166 -8.31 -11.43 7.45
N ARG A 167 -9.54 -11.63 7.95
CA ARG A 167 -10.66 -12.19 7.16
C ARG A 167 -11.14 -11.32 6.01
N ALA A 168 -10.91 -10.02 6.07
CA ALA A 168 -11.30 -9.11 4.99
C ALA A 168 -10.33 -9.16 3.80
N HIS A 169 -9.11 -9.68 4.01
CA HIS A 169 -8.09 -9.82 2.98
C HIS A 169 -7.99 -11.24 2.41
N VAL A 170 -8.65 -12.21 3.01
CA VAL A 170 -8.73 -13.63 2.59
C VAL A 170 -10.13 -13.93 2.10
#